data_954d1d3bb446a9d5480f4410ea188540
#
_entry.id   954d1d3bb446a9d5480f4410ea188540
#
_cell.length_a   1.000
_cell.length_b   1.000
_cell.length_c   1.000
_cell.angle_alpha   90.00
_cell.angle_beta   90.00
_cell.angle_gamma   90.00
#
_symmetry.space_group_name_H-M   'P 1'
#
loop_
_entity.id
_entity.type
_entity.pdbx_description
1 polymer ?
#
loop_
_entity_poly.entity_id
_entity_poly.type
_entity_poly.pdbx_seq_one_letter_code
_entity_poly.pdbx_strand_id
1 'polypeptide(L)'
;QPQGKWRDEECPAVIRGNKIEFTRDLKPKESVFMENMLGFDRHENYRFKIENHLSKAGVHITGSHEPFLMAFWASHLTSCPEAFIKLSIAPNEKFSWSNCYRFYEF
;
A
#
# COMPACT_ATOMS: atom_id res chain seq x y z
N GLN A 1 5.12 11.21 -2.44
CA GLN A 1 6.31 10.37 -2.24
C GLN A 1 6.22 9.67 -0.90
N PRO A 2 6.27 8.33 -0.87
CA PRO A 2 6.21 7.59 0.39
C PRO A 2 7.35 8.01 1.32
N GLN A 3 7.01 8.21 2.57
CA GLN A 3 7.96 8.53 3.62
C GLN A 3 7.56 7.76 4.86
N GLY A 4 8.55 7.29 5.60
CA GLY A 4 8.29 6.57 6.82
C GLY A 4 9.51 5.77 7.25
N LYS A 5 9.32 4.98 8.29
CA LYS A 5 10.38 4.19 8.88
C LYS A 5 10.00 2.72 8.84
N TRP A 6 10.89 1.91 8.28
CA TRP A 6 10.74 0.46 8.31
C TRP A 6 10.86 -0.06 9.73
N ARG A 7 10.01 -1.03 10.08
CA ARG A 7 10.09 -1.72 11.37
C ARG A 7 11.46 -2.39 11.54
N ASP A 8 11.98 -2.98 10.45
CA ASP A 8 13.34 -3.49 10.36
C ASP A 8 14.11 -2.69 9.31
N GLU A 9 15.06 -1.86 9.74
CA GLU A 9 15.82 -0.98 8.84
C GLU A 9 16.75 -1.74 7.91
N GLU A 10 17.07 -2.99 8.23
CA GLU A 10 17.91 -3.84 7.38
C GLU A 10 17.11 -4.64 6.35
N CYS A 11 15.81 -4.40 6.27
CA CYS A 11 14.95 -5.11 5.31
C CYS A 11 15.31 -4.75 3.86
N PRO A 12 14.97 -5.62 2.90
CA PRO A 12 15.33 -5.40 1.49
C PRO A 12 14.45 -4.38 0.77
N ALA A 13 13.53 -3.72 1.46
CA ALA A 13 12.67 -2.72 0.85
C ALA A 13 13.29 -1.33 0.99
N VAL A 14 13.28 -0.57 -0.10
CA VAL A 14 13.81 0.80 -0.14
C VAL A 14 12.81 1.72 -0.80
N ILE A 15 12.82 2.98 -0.41
CA ILE A 15 11.99 4.01 -1.04
C ILE A 15 12.83 4.78 -2.04
N ARG A 16 12.39 4.81 -3.29
CA ARG A 16 13.02 5.56 -4.37
C ARG A 16 11.95 6.36 -5.11
N GLY A 17 11.96 7.69 -4.92
CA GLY A 17 10.91 8.54 -5.49
C GLY A 17 9.54 8.16 -4.94
N ASN A 18 8.60 7.89 -5.83
CA ASN A 18 7.24 7.50 -5.48
C ASN A 18 7.05 5.99 -5.35
N LYS A 19 8.14 5.23 -5.24
CA LYS A 19 8.11 3.77 -5.29
C LYS A 19 8.74 3.16 -4.07
N ILE A 20 8.20 2.01 -3.67
CA ILE A 20 8.85 1.08 -2.78
C ILE A 20 9.39 -0.05 -3.67
N GLU A 21 10.69 -0.26 -3.63
CA GLU A 21 11.36 -1.28 -4.43
C GLU A 21 12.04 -2.29 -3.53
N PHE A 22 12.11 -3.53 -4.00
CA PHE A 22 12.80 -4.59 -3.29
C PHE A 22 14.16 -4.83 -3.94
N THR A 23 15.20 -4.88 -3.12
CA THR A 23 16.59 -5.13 -3.60
C THR A 23 16.88 -6.61 -3.76
N ARG A 24 16.06 -7.47 -3.19
CA ARG A 24 16.06 -8.92 -3.33
C ARG A 24 14.69 -9.46 -2.98
N ASP A 25 14.46 -10.73 -3.28
CA ASP A 25 13.24 -11.42 -2.85
C ASP A 25 13.21 -11.57 -1.33
N LEU A 26 12.01 -11.53 -0.78
CA LEU A 26 11.79 -11.86 0.62
C LEU A 26 11.89 -13.38 0.80
N LYS A 27 12.52 -13.79 1.88
CA LYS A 27 12.59 -15.20 2.27
C LYS A 27 11.23 -15.66 2.80
N PRO A 28 10.92 -16.97 2.74
CA PRO A 28 9.78 -17.50 3.49
C PRO A 28 9.88 -17.07 4.96
N LYS A 29 8.80 -16.65 5.57
CA LYS A 29 8.72 -16.12 6.94
C LYS A 29 9.34 -14.72 7.16
N GLU A 30 9.95 -14.14 6.14
CA GLU A 30 10.40 -12.75 6.19
C GLU A 30 9.24 -11.82 5.81
N SER A 31 9.14 -10.68 6.49
CA SER A 31 8.17 -9.64 6.13
C SER A 31 8.79 -8.27 6.32
N VAL A 32 8.23 -7.29 5.62
CA VAL A 32 8.57 -5.88 5.81
C VAL A 32 7.32 -5.14 6.26
N PHE A 33 7.50 -4.12 7.07
CA PHE A 33 6.38 -3.34 7.57
C PHE A 33 6.78 -1.90 7.80
N MET A 34 5.92 -0.99 7.35
CA MET A 34 6.00 0.44 7.62
C MET A 34 4.62 0.90 8.05
N GLU A 35 4.45 1.21 9.31
CA GLU A 35 3.22 1.84 9.79
C GLU A 35 3.35 3.36 9.70
N ASN A 36 2.23 4.06 9.73
CA ASN A 36 2.19 5.52 9.71
C ASN A 36 2.99 6.11 8.54
N MET A 37 2.81 5.54 7.36
CA MET A 37 3.44 6.05 6.15
C MET A 37 3.00 7.49 5.89
N LEU A 38 3.95 8.34 5.54
CA LEU A 38 3.73 9.73 5.19
C LEU A 38 3.95 9.94 3.69
N GLY A 39 3.73 11.17 3.22
CA GLY A 39 4.00 11.54 1.82
C GLY A 39 2.82 11.31 0.89
N PHE A 40 1.64 11.06 1.42
CA PHE A 40 0.41 10.98 0.64
C PHE A 40 -0.48 12.20 0.92
N ASP A 41 -1.36 12.50 -0.03
CA ASP A 41 -2.32 13.60 0.12
C ASP A 41 -3.59 13.08 0.79
N ARG A 42 -3.91 13.62 1.98
CA ARG A 42 -5.11 13.26 2.73
C ARG A 42 -6.40 13.84 2.15
N HIS A 43 -6.28 14.71 1.16
CA HIS A 43 -7.41 15.35 0.49
C HIS A 43 -7.75 14.71 -0.85
N GLU A 44 -7.04 13.67 -1.23
CA GLU A 44 -7.28 12.90 -2.45
C GLU A 44 -7.62 11.45 -2.10
N ASN A 45 -8.47 10.83 -2.91
CA ASN A 45 -8.75 9.41 -2.78
C ASN A 45 -7.46 8.61 -2.95
N TYR A 46 -7.30 7.55 -2.17
CA TYR A 46 -6.09 6.75 -2.24
C TYR A 46 -6.01 5.96 -3.55
N ARG A 47 -4.79 5.74 -3.99
CA ARG A 47 -4.48 4.92 -5.16
C ARG A 47 -3.11 4.28 -4.98
N PHE A 48 -3.00 3.04 -5.45
CA PHE A 48 -1.79 2.27 -5.42
C PHE A 48 -1.55 1.60 -6.75
N LYS A 49 -0.29 1.34 -7.06
CA LYS A 49 0.09 0.52 -8.18
C LYS A 49 1.09 -0.53 -7.66
N ILE A 50 0.82 -1.79 -7.93
CA ILE A 50 1.68 -2.89 -7.56
C ILE A 50 2.09 -3.60 -8.83
N GLU A 51 3.40 -3.73 -9.06
CA GLU A 51 3.92 -4.38 -10.25
C GLU A 51 4.93 -5.46 -9.88
N ASN A 52 4.80 -6.60 -10.54
CA ASN A 52 5.80 -7.65 -10.49
C ASN A 52 6.55 -7.65 -11.81
N HIS A 53 7.82 -7.24 -11.78
CA HIS A 53 8.62 -7.08 -12.99
C HIS A 53 9.13 -8.42 -13.55
N LEU A 54 9.08 -9.47 -12.78
CA LEU A 54 9.42 -10.80 -13.26
C LEU A 54 8.29 -11.40 -14.12
N SER A 55 7.07 -11.32 -13.64
CA SER A 55 5.88 -11.79 -14.37
C SER A 55 5.33 -10.76 -15.35
N LYS A 56 5.76 -9.51 -15.24
CA LYS A 56 5.29 -8.38 -16.05
C LYS A 56 3.79 -8.17 -15.94
N ALA A 57 3.27 -8.32 -14.75
CA ALA A 57 1.87 -8.09 -14.43
C ALA A 57 1.74 -7.11 -13.28
N GLY A 58 0.66 -6.36 -13.29
CA GLY A 58 0.41 -5.39 -12.25
C GLY A 58 -1.06 -5.18 -11.98
N VAL A 59 -1.33 -4.41 -10.94
CA VAL A 59 -2.67 -3.98 -10.58
C VAL A 59 -2.64 -2.52 -10.15
N HIS A 60 -3.63 -1.78 -10.63
CA HIS A 60 -3.88 -0.42 -10.20
C HIS A 60 -5.13 -0.41 -9.34
N ILE A 61 -4.99 0.02 -8.09
CA ILE A 61 -6.07 0.04 -7.11
C ILE A 61 -6.41 1.50 -6.81
N THR A 62 -7.68 1.85 -6.99
CA THR A 62 -8.18 3.19 -6.65
C THR A 62 -9.32 3.05 -5.66
N GLY A 63 -9.30 3.88 -4.62
CA GLY A 63 -10.36 3.92 -3.62
C GLY A 63 -11.34 5.06 -3.89
N SER A 64 -12.51 4.96 -3.31
CA SER A 64 -13.55 5.98 -3.41
C SER A 64 -13.56 6.94 -2.23
N HIS A 65 -12.55 6.90 -1.37
CA HIS A 65 -12.47 7.71 -0.16
C HIS A 65 -11.04 8.20 0.10
N GLU A 66 -10.94 9.31 0.82
CA GLU A 66 -9.66 9.85 1.27
C GLU A 66 -9.06 8.96 2.35
N PRO A 67 -7.74 8.76 2.35
CA PRO A 67 -7.08 7.99 3.41
C PRO A 67 -6.84 8.88 4.64
N PHE A 68 -7.06 8.31 5.81
CA PHE A 68 -6.69 8.90 7.08
C PHE A 68 -5.26 8.54 7.46
N LEU A 69 -4.87 7.31 7.18
CA LEU A 69 -3.58 6.73 7.52
C LEU A 69 -3.21 5.72 6.45
N MET A 70 -1.93 5.52 6.22
CA MET A 70 -1.42 4.49 5.33
C MET A 70 -0.35 3.66 6.00
N ALA A 71 -0.30 2.39 5.62
CA ALA A 71 0.76 1.47 6.02
C ALA A 71 1.15 0.61 4.82
N PHE A 72 2.29 -0.03 4.89
CA PHE A 72 2.73 -0.99 3.90
C PHE A 72 3.26 -2.24 4.58
N TRP A 73 2.76 -3.39 4.17
CA TRP A 73 3.24 -4.68 4.62
C TRP A 73 3.45 -5.58 3.42
N ALA A 74 4.51 -6.37 3.45
CA ALA A 74 4.75 -7.37 2.42
C ALA A 74 5.39 -8.60 3.02
N SER A 75 5.11 -9.74 2.41
CA SER A 75 5.75 -11.01 2.71
C SER A 75 6.26 -11.64 1.42
N HIS A 76 6.81 -12.84 1.53
CA HIS A 76 7.33 -13.61 0.40
C HIS A 76 6.35 -13.71 -0.78
N LEU A 77 5.05 -13.83 -0.52
CA LEU A 77 4.04 -14.06 -1.55
C LEU A 77 3.05 -12.91 -1.74
N THR A 78 3.15 -11.84 -0.96
CA THR A 78 2.09 -10.85 -0.93
C THR A 78 2.65 -9.45 -0.70
N SER A 79 1.99 -8.47 -1.29
CA SER A 79 2.30 -7.05 -1.11
C SER A 79 1.00 -6.32 -0.79
N CYS A 80 0.97 -5.65 0.36
CA CYS A 80 -0.23 -5.04 0.89
C CYS A 80 -0.01 -3.57 1.25
N PRO A 81 -0.17 -2.64 0.30
CA PRO A 81 -0.40 -1.25 0.69
C PRO A 81 -1.77 -1.16 1.35
N GLU A 82 -1.84 -0.50 2.48
CA GLU A 82 -3.05 -0.44 3.30
C GLU A 82 -3.45 1.00 3.52
N ALA A 83 -4.64 1.37 3.05
CA ALA A 83 -5.24 2.66 3.33
C ALA A 83 -6.30 2.50 4.42
N PHE A 84 -6.19 3.31 5.47
CA PHE A 84 -7.15 3.32 6.56
C PHE A 84 -8.09 4.51 6.39
N ILE A 85 -9.37 4.26 6.51
CA ILE A 85 -10.42 5.27 6.41
C ILE A 85 -10.94 5.54 7.80
N LYS A 86 -11.10 6.81 8.14
CA LYS A 86 -11.70 7.19 9.41
C LYS A 86 -13.21 7.14 9.29
N LEU A 87 -13.83 6.31 10.11
CA LEU A 87 -15.28 6.14 10.13
C LEU A 87 -15.86 6.66 11.45
N SER A 88 -17.04 7.28 11.34
CA SER A 88 -17.87 7.62 12.47
C SER A 88 -19.31 7.35 12.06
N ILE A 89 -19.89 6.26 12.57
CA ILE A 89 -21.20 5.77 12.13
C ILE A 89 -22.12 5.75 13.34
N ALA A 90 -23.24 6.49 13.26
CA ALA A 90 -24.26 6.47 14.30
C ALA A 90 -25.10 5.19 14.20
N PRO A 91 -25.84 4.80 15.27
CA PRO A 91 -26.75 3.65 15.20
C PRO A 91 -27.74 3.80 14.04
N ASN A 92 -27.97 2.70 13.33
CA ASN A 92 -28.87 2.62 12.16
C ASN A 92 -28.42 3.39 10.92
N GLU A 93 -27.20 3.94 10.94
CA GLU A 93 -26.58 4.55 9.75
C GLU A 93 -25.66 3.55 9.05
N LYS A 94 -25.41 3.82 7.77
CA LYS A 94 -24.51 3.03 6.93
C LYS A 94 -23.43 3.91 6.35
N PHE A 95 -22.26 3.35 6.18
CA PHE A 95 -21.18 3.96 5.43
C PHE A 95 -20.63 2.94 4.45
N SER A 96 -20.40 3.35 3.21
CA SER A 96 -19.82 2.46 2.21
C SER A 96 -18.75 3.17 1.40
N TRP A 97 -17.73 2.43 1.03
CA TRP A 97 -16.72 2.86 0.08
C TRP A 97 -16.34 1.65 -0.78
N SER A 98 -15.62 1.91 -1.84
CA SER A 98 -15.25 0.85 -2.77
C SER A 98 -13.81 0.99 -3.22
N ASN A 99 -13.25 -0.12 -3.66
CA ASN A 99 -11.99 -0.17 -4.38
C ASN A 99 -12.25 -0.63 -5.79
N CYS A 100 -11.54 -0.03 -6.74
CA CYS A 100 -11.53 -0.48 -8.12
C CYS A 100 -10.15 -1.09 -8.40
N TYR A 101 -10.13 -2.31 -8.91
CA TYR A 101 -8.92 -3.04 -9.25
C TYR A 101 -8.84 -3.15 -10.77
N ARG A 102 -7.76 -2.65 -11.35
CA ARG A 102 -7.51 -2.78 -12.77
C ARG A 102 -6.22 -3.55 -12.98
N PHE A 103 -6.34 -4.75 -13.49
CA PHE A 103 -5.20 -5.62 -13.77
C PHE A 103 -4.65 -5.32 -15.16
N TYR A 104 -3.33 -5.40 -15.32
CA TYR A 104 -2.67 -5.13 -16.58
C TYR A 104 -1.38 -5.94 -16.71
N GLU A 105 -0.94 -6.08 -17.94
CA GLU A 105 0.36 -6.65 -18.31
C GLU A 105 1.22 -5.58 -18.96
N PHE A 106 2.53 -5.75 -18.87
CA PHE A 106 3.46 -4.81 -19.48
C PHE A 106 4.75 -5.45 -19.96
#